data_78e9809e5ea411dd4086ef15c267292d
#
_entry.id   78e9809e5ea411dd4086ef15c267292d
#
_cell.length_a   1.000
_cell.length_b   1.000
_cell.length_c   1.000
_cell.angle_alpha   90.00
_cell.angle_beta   90.00
_cell.angle_gamma   90.00
#
_symmetry.space_group_name_H-M   'P 1'
#
loop_
_entity.id
_entity.type
_entity.pdbx_description
1 polymer ?
#
loop_
_entity_poly.entity_id
_entity_poly.type
_entity_poly.pdbx_seq_one_letter_code
_entity_poly.pdbx_strand_id
1 'polypeptide(L)'
;MARISLVGRSAASGAAREAFERKIAERGNIPRMYRVFAHRPWLLTTMDAHFAAVMGSGTVPLRTKELLALQTSQENATRYCIASHTILAERCGATKDQIDALRDVERGPFTDKERAALRFGLQMTRDANRVPDAVLEELRCHYSEAEIVEIAAVVGLFAYFNRFNNAFGLDPTEPGEGVDT
;
A
#
# COMPACT_ATOMS: atom_id res chain seq x y z
N MET A 1 15.23 13.33 5.72
CA MET A 1 14.48 14.58 5.40
C MET A 1 13.92 14.47 3.99
N ALA A 2 12.66 14.81 3.78
CA ALA A 2 12.03 14.77 2.45
C ALA A 2 12.75 15.69 1.47
N ARG A 3 12.89 15.25 0.21
CA ARG A 3 13.57 16.01 -0.87
C ARG A 3 12.70 17.09 -1.50
N ILE A 4 11.43 17.15 -1.13
CA ILE A 4 10.44 18.16 -1.54
C ILE A 4 9.69 18.65 -0.31
N SER A 5 9.25 19.91 -0.32
CA SER A 5 8.53 20.48 0.82
C SER A 5 7.19 19.76 1.04
N LEU A 6 6.78 19.69 2.29
CA LEU A 6 5.50 19.13 2.70
C LEU A 6 4.49 20.28 2.85
N VAL A 7 3.43 20.29 2.06
CA VAL A 7 2.37 21.29 2.18
C VAL A 7 1.77 21.20 3.58
N GLY A 8 1.72 22.33 4.30
CA GLY A 8 1.11 22.42 5.61
C GLY A 8 -0.43 22.44 5.52
N ARG A 9 -1.07 22.10 6.62
CA ARG A 9 -2.54 22.15 6.74
C ARG A 9 -3.08 23.55 6.45
N SER A 10 -2.43 24.60 7.01
CA SER A 10 -2.84 25.99 6.82
C SER A 10 -2.69 26.49 5.38
N ALA A 11 -1.74 25.95 4.64
CA ALA A 11 -1.49 26.30 3.22
C ALA A 11 -2.38 25.53 2.24
N ALA A 12 -3.01 24.44 2.67
CA ALA A 12 -3.91 23.67 1.82
C ALA A 12 -5.28 24.34 1.66
N SER A 13 -5.83 24.29 0.46
CA SER A 13 -7.16 24.81 0.14
C SER A 13 -7.96 23.83 -0.73
N GLY A 14 -9.28 24.04 -0.84
CA GLY A 14 -10.16 23.22 -1.67
C GLY A 14 -10.00 21.72 -1.38
N ALA A 15 -9.93 20.91 -2.43
CA ALA A 15 -9.87 19.45 -2.34
C ALA A 15 -8.67 18.92 -1.53
N ALA A 16 -7.53 19.62 -1.54
CA ALA A 16 -6.38 19.24 -0.72
C ALA A 16 -6.68 19.41 0.77
N ARG A 17 -7.32 20.52 1.15
CA ARG A 17 -7.74 20.73 2.54
C ARG A 17 -8.76 19.69 3.00
N GLU A 18 -9.74 19.39 2.18
CA GLU A 18 -10.74 18.35 2.47
C GLU A 18 -10.11 16.97 2.67
N ALA A 19 -9.14 16.60 1.82
CA ALA A 19 -8.40 15.35 1.97
C ALA A 19 -7.61 15.32 3.28
N PHE A 20 -6.99 16.42 3.69
CA PHE A 20 -6.26 16.52 4.96
C PHE A 20 -7.19 16.35 6.15
N GLU A 21 -8.34 17.04 6.17
CA GLU A 21 -9.33 16.91 7.26
C GLU A 21 -9.84 15.47 7.39
N ARG A 22 -10.11 14.78 6.26
CA ARG A 22 -10.46 13.36 6.29
C ARG A 22 -9.36 12.52 6.93
N LYS A 23 -8.09 12.73 6.55
CA LYS A 23 -6.97 11.94 7.11
C LYS A 23 -6.74 12.23 8.59
N ILE A 24 -6.92 13.46 9.04
CA ILE A 24 -6.89 13.80 10.47
C ILE A 24 -7.99 13.04 11.22
N ALA A 25 -9.22 13.04 10.71
CA ALA A 25 -10.34 12.33 11.32
C ALA A 25 -10.13 10.79 11.36
N GLU A 26 -9.56 10.22 10.30
CA GLU A 26 -9.33 8.77 10.16
C GLU A 26 -8.11 8.28 10.96
N ARG A 27 -7.04 9.06 11.04
CA ARG A 27 -5.71 8.61 11.47
C ARG A 27 -5.04 9.49 12.53
N GLY A 28 -5.60 10.66 12.82
CA GLY A 28 -5.00 11.64 13.74
C GLY A 28 -3.73 12.34 13.20
N ASN A 29 -3.45 12.22 11.90
CA ASN A 29 -2.32 12.89 11.25
C ASN A 29 -2.60 13.13 9.77
N ILE A 30 -1.73 13.93 9.11
CA ILE A 30 -1.74 14.08 7.64
C ILE A 30 -0.56 13.30 7.08
N PRO A 31 -0.77 12.19 6.35
CA PRO A 31 0.32 11.41 5.80
C PRO A 31 1.26 12.24 4.92
N ARG A 32 2.57 12.12 5.11
CA ARG A 32 3.57 12.90 4.35
C ARG A 32 3.37 12.78 2.85
N MET A 33 3.02 11.60 2.35
CA MET A 33 2.68 11.39 0.94
C MET A 33 1.54 12.31 0.49
N TYR A 34 0.48 12.48 1.28
CA TYR A 34 -0.63 13.38 0.99
C TYR A 34 -0.16 14.84 0.93
N ARG A 35 0.72 15.24 1.85
CA ARG A 35 1.31 16.58 1.88
C ARG A 35 2.18 16.87 0.64
N VAL A 36 2.83 15.85 0.08
CA VAL A 36 3.57 15.99 -1.19
C VAL A 36 2.58 16.07 -2.37
N PHE A 37 1.58 15.18 -2.44
CA PHE A 37 0.57 15.24 -3.49
C PHE A 37 -0.23 16.55 -3.50
N ALA A 38 -0.37 17.22 -2.35
CA ALA A 38 -1.09 18.50 -2.23
C ALA A 38 -0.47 19.64 -3.05
N HIS A 39 0.78 19.54 -3.51
CA HIS A 39 1.31 20.44 -4.54
C HIS A 39 0.51 20.39 -5.86
N ARG A 40 -0.26 19.33 -6.08
CA ARG A 40 -1.17 19.14 -7.20
C ARG A 40 -2.50 18.57 -6.70
N PRO A 41 -3.43 19.41 -6.23
CA PRO A 41 -4.66 18.95 -5.58
C PRO A 41 -5.48 17.95 -6.39
N TRP A 42 -5.51 18.11 -7.71
CA TRP A 42 -6.19 17.17 -8.61
C TRP A 42 -5.53 15.78 -8.63
N LEU A 43 -4.18 15.69 -8.54
CA LEU A 43 -3.48 14.40 -8.39
C LEU A 43 -3.76 13.77 -7.01
N LEU A 44 -3.81 14.57 -5.96
CA LEU A 44 -4.16 14.08 -4.62
C LEU A 44 -5.57 13.46 -4.63
N THR A 45 -6.54 14.13 -5.25
CA THR A 45 -7.92 13.63 -5.32
C THR A 45 -8.03 12.31 -6.06
N THR A 46 -7.39 12.21 -7.24
CA THR A 46 -7.44 10.97 -8.03
C THR A 46 -6.67 9.82 -7.36
N MET A 47 -5.54 10.12 -6.73
CA MET A 47 -4.75 9.15 -5.99
C MET A 47 -5.54 8.60 -4.78
N ASP A 48 -6.17 9.47 -3.99
CA ASP A 48 -6.96 9.09 -2.82
C ASP A 48 -8.18 8.25 -3.22
N ALA A 49 -8.88 8.64 -4.29
CA ALA A 49 -9.99 7.87 -4.85
C ALA A 49 -9.53 6.49 -5.37
N HIS A 50 -8.41 6.42 -6.07
CA HIS A 50 -7.87 5.14 -6.55
C HIS A 50 -7.43 4.24 -5.40
N PHE A 51 -6.76 4.80 -4.38
CA PHE A 51 -6.41 4.06 -3.16
C PHE A 51 -7.66 3.48 -2.48
N ALA A 52 -8.71 4.30 -2.31
CA ALA A 52 -9.96 3.86 -1.71
C ALA A 52 -10.65 2.75 -2.53
N ALA A 53 -10.62 2.86 -3.87
CA ALA A 53 -11.19 1.84 -4.75
C ALA A 53 -10.43 0.50 -4.65
N VAL A 54 -9.10 0.54 -4.66
CA VAL A 54 -8.27 -0.68 -4.62
C VAL A 54 -8.30 -1.34 -3.25
N MET A 55 -8.17 -0.58 -2.17
CA MET A 55 -8.06 -1.13 -0.82
C MET A 55 -9.41 -1.37 -0.13
N GLY A 56 -10.41 -0.51 -0.40
CA GLY A 56 -11.69 -0.53 0.31
C GLY A 56 -12.79 -1.34 -0.36
N SER A 57 -12.69 -1.64 -1.65
CA SER A 57 -13.74 -2.31 -2.43
C SER A 57 -13.33 -3.73 -2.85
N GLY A 58 -14.30 -4.51 -3.35
CA GLY A 58 -14.07 -5.82 -3.92
C GLY A 58 -14.26 -6.98 -2.96
N THR A 59 -13.84 -8.18 -3.40
CA THR A 59 -14.05 -9.45 -2.69
C THR A 59 -12.79 -10.05 -2.10
N VAL A 60 -11.61 -9.56 -2.47
CA VAL A 60 -10.35 -9.95 -1.84
C VAL A 60 -10.31 -9.40 -0.41
N PRO A 61 -10.13 -10.24 0.62
CA PRO A 61 -10.11 -9.79 2.01
C PRO A 61 -9.08 -8.69 2.25
N LEU A 62 -9.43 -7.66 3.05
CA LEU A 62 -8.54 -6.57 3.39
C LEU A 62 -7.21 -7.06 3.96
N ARG A 63 -7.25 -8.13 4.76
CA ARG A 63 -6.05 -8.79 5.28
C ARG A 63 -5.09 -9.21 4.15
N THR A 64 -5.60 -9.85 3.10
CA THR A 64 -4.78 -10.27 1.94
C THR A 64 -4.20 -9.05 1.22
N LYS A 65 -4.99 -7.99 1.06
CA LYS A 65 -4.53 -6.73 0.46
C LYS A 65 -3.41 -6.07 1.27
N GLU A 66 -3.54 -6.03 2.59
CA GLU A 66 -2.50 -5.48 3.48
C GLU A 66 -1.20 -6.31 3.45
N LEU A 67 -1.30 -7.64 3.40
CA LEU A 67 -0.14 -8.51 3.24
C LEU A 67 0.58 -8.27 1.91
N LEU A 68 -0.16 -8.14 0.79
CA LEU A 68 0.38 -7.82 -0.53
C LEU A 68 1.03 -6.43 -0.56
N ALA A 69 0.38 -5.43 0.03
CA ALA A 69 0.89 -4.08 0.15
C ALA A 69 2.21 -4.03 0.93
N LEU A 70 2.26 -4.74 2.06
CA LEU A 70 3.44 -4.84 2.90
C LEU A 70 4.56 -5.62 2.19
N GLN A 71 4.26 -6.76 1.57
CA GLN A 71 5.21 -7.57 0.80
C GLN A 71 5.87 -6.74 -0.32
N THR A 72 5.05 -6.07 -1.14
CA THR A 72 5.53 -5.18 -2.21
C THR A 72 6.44 -4.09 -1.65
N SER A 73 6.08 -3.53 -0.50
CA SER A 73 6.85 -2.48 0.15
C SER A 73 8.16 -2.98 0.77
N GLN A 74 8.19 -4.18 1.32
CA GLN A 74 9.40 -4.83 1.81
C GLN A 74 10.37 -5.17 0.66
N GLU A 75 9.84 -5.69 -0.46
CA GLU A 75 10.65 -6.02 -1.64
C GLU A 75 11.28 -4.75 -2.24
N ASN A 76 10.53 -3.64 -2.28
CA ASN A 76 11.02 -2.33 -2.77
C ASN A 76 11.76 -1.51 -1.69
N ALA A 77 11.99 -2.06 -0.49
CA ALA A 77 12.66 -1.41 0.63
C ALA A 77 12.09 -0.01 0.97
N THR A 78 10.77 0.17 0.93
CA THR A 78 10.10 1.45 1.13
C THR A 78 9.71 1.63 2.60
N ARG A 79 10.59 2.21 3.40
CA ARG A 79 10.43 2.42 4.85
C ARG A 79 9.09 3.07 5.21
N TYR A 80 8.67 4.08 4.44
CA TYR A 80 7.40 4.77 4.62
C TYR A 80 6.19 3.81 4.63
N CYS A 81 6.09 2.99 3.58
CA CYS A 81 4.98 2.05 3.42
C CYS A 81 5.10 0.87 4.38
N ILE A 82 6.31 0.35 4.62
CA ILE A 82 6.55 -0.74 5.57
C ILE A 82 6.01 -0.36 6.95
N ALA A 83 6.38 0.82 7.48
CA ALA A 83 5.93 1.26 8.80
C ALA A 83 4.40 1.32 8.92
N SER A 84 3.72 1.86 7.90
CA SER A 84 2.26 1.99 7.92
C SER A 84 1.55 0.65 7.77
N HIS A 85 1.99 -0.18 6.79
CA HIS A 85 1.27 -1.41 6.44
C HIS A 85 1.62 -2.59 7.35
N THR A 86 2.72 -2.55 8.10
CA THR A 86 2.94 -3.48 9.22
C THR A 86 1.83 -3.34 10.26
N ILE A 87 1.55 -2.12 10.72
CA ILE A 87 0.49 -1.86 11.70
C ILE A 87 -0.89 -2.25 11.16
N LEU A 88 -1.16 -1.96 9.87
CA LEU A 88 -2.45 -2.28 9.26
C LEU A 88 -2.63 -3.79 9.07
N ALA A 89 -1.59 -4.51 8.65
CA ALA A 89 -1.61 -5.97 8.53
C ALA A 89 -1.85 -6.64 9.91
N GLU A 90 -1.18 -6.18 10.97
CA GLU A 90 -1.40 -6.65 12.34
C GLU A 90 -2.84 -6.40 12.80
N ARG A 91 -3.41 -5.22 12.54
CA ARG A 91 -4.81 -4.91 12.83
C ARG A 91 -5.79 -5.79 12.06
N CYS A 92 -5.41 -6.26 10.88
CA CYS A 92 -6.17 -7.25 10.10
C CYS A 92 -5.89 -8.70 10.53
N GLY A 93 -5.15 -8.93 11.63
CA GLY A 93 -4.88 -10.24 12.20
C GLY A 93 -3.68 -10.97 11.59
N ALA A 94 -2.77 -10.28 10.90
CA ALA A 94 -1.49 -10.88 10.52
C ALA A 94 -0.60 -11.08 11.74
N THR A 95 0.03 -12.25 11.84
CA THR A 95 0.99 -12.53 12.90
C THR A 95 2.38 -12.02 12.54
N LYS A 96 3.22 -11.84 13.57
CA LYS A 96 4.62 -11.45 13.35
C LYS A 96 5.34 -12.44 12.43
N ASP A 97 5.14 -13.75 12.63
CA ASP A 97 5.75 -14.79 11.81
C ASP A 97 5.34 -14.70 10.34
N GLN A 98 4.08 -14.33 10.08
CA GLN A 98 3.60 -14.06 8.71
C GLN A 98 4.27 -12.83 8.10
N ILE A 99 4.36 -11.74 8.86
CA ILE A 99 4.99 -10.49 8.41
C ILE A 99 6.48 -10.71 8.09
N ASP A 100 7.19 -11.43 8.95
CA ASP A 100 8.60 -11.74 8.76
C ASP A 100 8.85 -12.67 7.55
N ALA A 101 7.88 -13.54 7.22
CA ALA A 101 7.97 -14.50 6.11
C ALA A 101 7.47 -13.96 4.75
N LEU A 102 7.02 -12.71 4.64
CA LEU A 102 6.45 -12.19 3.39
C LEU A 102 7.41 -12.23 2.18
N ARG A 103 8.71 -12.23 2.41
CA ARG A 103 9.73 -12.35 1.35
C ARG A 103 10.14 -13.80 1.05
N ASP A 104 9.72 -14.74 1.89
CA ASP A 104 9.92 -16.18 1.74
C ASP A 104 8.62 -16.90 2.13
N VAL A 105 7.61 -16.75 1.27
CA VAL A 105 6.24 -17.19 1.56
C VAL A 105 6.09 -18.69 1.76
N GLU A 106 7.09 -19.48 1.32
CA GLU A 106 7.10 -20.93 1.49
C GLU A 106 7.29 -21.34 2.96
N ARG A 107 7.98 -20.52 3.73
CA ARG A 107 8.27 -20.77 5.15
C ARG A 107 7.23 -20.16 6.07
N GLY A 108 6.37 -19.28 5.56
CA GLY A 108 5.37 -18.59 6.36
C GLY A 108 4.14 -19.43 6.66
N PRO A 109 3.47 -19.18 7.81
CA PRO A 109 2.23 -19.85 8.17
C PRO A 109 1.03 -19.23 7.43
N PHE A 110 1.05 -19.30 6.09
CA PHE A 110 -0.01 -18.83 5.21
C PHE A 110 -0.92 -19.98 4.79
N THR A 111 -2.19 -19.69 4.58
CA THR A 111 -3.09 -20.62 3.87
C THR A 111 -2.64 -20.76 2.41
N ASP A 112 -3.03 -21.84 1.73
CA ASP A 112 -2.68 -22.04 0.31
C ASP A 112 -3.22 -20.91 -0.55
N LYS A 113 -4.42 -20.40 -0.24
CA LYS A 113 -5.02 -19.24 -0.89
C LYS A 113 -4.17 -17.97 -0.71
N GLU A 114 -3.72 -17.66 0.50
CA GLU A 114 -2.84 -16.51 0.76
C GLU A 114 -1.48 -16.69 0.09
N ARG A 115 -0.93 -17.91 0.14
CA ARG A 115 0.36 -18.24 -0.46
C ARG A 115 0.36 -18.01 -1.97
N ALA A 116 -0.69 -18.46 -2.67
CA ALA A 116 -0.85 -18.23 -4.11
C ALA A 116 -0.87 -16.72 -4.45
N ALA A 117 -1.62 -15.90 -3.71
CA ALA A 117 -1.64 -14.45 -3.91
C ALA A 117 -0.28 -13.80 -3.64
N LEU A 118 0.40 -14.19 -2.56
CA LEU A 118 1.70 -13.65 -2.19
C LEU A 118 2.81 -14.08 -3.16
N ARG A 119 2.80 -15.31 -3.69
CA ARG A 119 3.72 -15.74 -4.76
C ARG A 119 3.57 -14.88 -6.01
N PHE A 120 2.32 -14.69 -6.44
CA PHE A 120 2.04 -13.82 -7.59
C PHE A 120 2.48 -12.39 -7.32
N GLY A 121 2.15 -11.82 -6.15
CA GLY A 121 2.54 -10.47 -5.75
C GLY A 121 4.04 -10.27 -5.74
N LEU A 122 4.79 -11.23 -5.20
CA LEU A 122 6.25 -11.20 -5.14
C LEU A 122 6.87 -11.26 -6.54
N GLN A 123 6.38 -12.17 -7.39
CA GLN A 123 6.85 -12.30 -8.77
C GLN A 123 6.55 -11.05 -9.58
N MET A 124 5.33 -10.52 -9.49
CA MET A 124 4.93 -9.28 -10.18
C MET A 124 5.77 -8.07 -9.71
N THR A 125 6.13 -8.03 -8.43
CA THR A 125 6.97 -6.94 -7.89
C THR A 125 8.40 -7.02 -8.41
N ARG A 126 8.97 -8.23 -8.49
CA ARG A 126 10.34 -8.47 -8.94
C ARG A 126 10.50 -8.34 -10.44
N ASP A 127 9.65 -9.02 -11.19
CA ASP A 127 9.67 -8.98 -12.65
C ASP A 127 8.29 -9.29 -13.24
N ALA A 128 7.49 -8.25 -13.48
CA ALA A 128 6.15 -8.38 -14.06
C ALA A 128 6.15 -8.89 -15.50
N ASN A 129 7.29 -8.83 -16.22
CA ASN A 129 7.40 -9.32 -17.59
C ASN A 129 7.60 -10.85 -17.65
N ARG A 130 7.91 -11.48 -16.55
CA ARG A 130 8.24 -12.91 -16.46
C ARG A 130 7.46 -13.61 -15.35
N VAL A 131 6.14 -13.37 -15.29
CA VAL A 131 5.27 -14.15 -14.40
C VAL A 131 5.07 -15.53 -15.03
N PRO A 132 5.54 -16.62 -14.38
CA PRO A 132 5.38 -17.97 -14.94
C PRO A 132 3.90 -18.35 -15.02
N ASP A 133 3.52 -19.06 -16.08
CA ASP A 133 2.14 -19.55 -16.25
C ASP A 133 1.67 -20.37 -15.05
N ALA A 134 2.55 -21.20 -14.48
CA ALA A 134 2.25 -22.00 -13.30
C ALA A 134 1.81 -21.15 -12.07
N VAL A 135 2.37 -19.94 -11.90
CA VAL A 135 1.98 -19.02 -10.82
C VAL A 135 0.56 -18.49 -11.06
N LEU A 136 0.20 -18.18 -12.31
CA LEU A 136 -1.14 -17.74 -12.67
C LEU A 136 -2.16 -18.90 -12.58
N GLU A 137 -1.77 -20.10 -12.98
CA GLU A 137 -2.61 -21.30 -12.86
C GLU A 137 -2.92 -21.62 -11.41
N GLU A 138 -1.90 -21.59 -10.53
CA GLU A 138 -2.10 -21.74 -9.08
C GLU A 138 -3.04 -20.66 -8.52
N LEU A 139 -2.84 -19.41 -8.91
CA LEU A 139 -3.69 -18.30 -8.48
C LEU A 139 -5.17 -18.54 -8.89
N ARG A 140 -5.41 -19.02 -10.12
CA ARG A 140 -6.75 -19.37 -10.62
C ARG A 140 -7.43 -20.51 -9.87
N CYS A 141 -6.67 -21.39 -9.20
CA CYS A 141 -7.26 -22.40 -8.33
C CYS A 141 -7.95 -21.81 -7.10
N HIS A 142 -7.60 -20.60 -6.70
CA HIS A 142 -8.05 -19.98 -5.45
C HIS A 142 -8.86 -18.69 -5.63
N TYR A 143 -8.72 -18.01 -6.78
CA TYR A 143 -9.29 -16.70 -7.07
C TYR A 143 -9.95 -16.65 -8.44
N SER A 144 -11.08 -15.96 -8.52
CA SER A 144 -11.72 -15.61 -9.78
C SER A 144 -10.86 -14.60 -10.56
N GLU A 145 -11.10 -14.44 -11.86
CA GLU A 145 -10.39 -13.43 -12.65
C GLU A 145 -10.57 -12.01 -12.13
N ALA A 146 -11.76 -11.69 -11.59
CA ALA A 146 -12.00 -10.39 -10.96
C ALA A 146 -11.12 -10.18 -9.73
N GLU A 147 -10.99 -11.19 -8.87
CA GLU A 147 -10.10 -11.13 -7.69
C GLU A 147 -8.62 -11.09 -8.09
N ILE A 148 -8.23 -11.77 -9.17
CA ILE A 148 -6.86 -11.70 -9.71
C ILE A 148 -6.52 -10.28 -10.18
N VAL A 149 -7.45 -9.61 -10.86
CA VAL A 149 -7.30 -8.20 -11.26
C VAL A 149 -7.20 -7.31 -10.02
N GLU A 150 -7.99 -7.56 -8.98
CA GLU A 150 -7.95 -6.82 -7.71
C GLU A 150 -6.59 -7.01 -7.00
N ILE A 151 -6.07 -8.24 -6.92
CA ILE A 151 -4.74 -8.56 -6.38
C ILE A 151 -3.65 -7.81 -7.16
N ALA A 152 -3.69 -7.89 -8.48
CA ALA A 152 -2.72 -7.20 -9.34
C ALA A 152 -2.78 -5.67 -9.17
N ALA A 153 -3.99 -5.11 -9.00
CA ALA A 153 -4.18 -3.69 -8.75
C ALA A 153 -3.54 -3.25 -7.41
N VAL A 154 -3.65 -4.06 -6.36
CA VAL A 154 -2.96 -3.79 -5.08
C VAL A 154 -1.45 -3.73 -5.27
N VAL A 155 -0.86 -4.75 -5.90
CA VAL A 155 0.59 -4.79 -6.15
C VAL A 155 1.05 -3.60 -7.00
N GLY A 156 0.32 -3.30 -8.09
CA GLY A 156 0.62 -2.16 -8.96
C GLY A 156 0.54 -0.81 -8.26
N LEU A 157 -0.49 -0.60 -7.44
CA LEU A 157 -0.67 0.62 -6.65
C LEU A 157 0.49 0.82 -5.68
N PHE A 158 0.89 -0.23 -4.95
CA PHE A 158 2.00 -0.12 -4.01
C PHE A 158 3.35 -0.01 -4.71
N ALA A 159 3.54 -0.62 -5.87
CA ALA A 159 4.72 -0.37 -6.70
C ALA A 159 4.82 1.11 -7.12
N TYR A 160 3.70 1.75 -7.46
CA TYR A 160 3.64 3.20 -7.74
C TYR A 160 3.98 4.03 -6.49
N PHE A 161 3.33 3.77 -5.35
CA PHE A 161 3.59 4.50 -4.10
C PHE A 161 5.02 4.32 -3.60
N ASN A 162 5.56 3.11 -3.69
CA ASN A 162 6.92 2.84 -3.27
C ASN A 162 7.93 3.66 -4.08
N ARG A 163 7.79 3.72 -5.41
CA ARG A 163 8.66 4.54 -6.26
C ARG A 163 8.55 6.02 -5.93
N PHE A 164 7.32 6.50 -5.74
CA PHE A 164 7.06 7.90 -5.37
C PHE A 164 7.70 8.25 -4.02
N ASN A 165 7.42 7.47 -2.99
CA ASN A 165 7.92 7.73 -1.63
C ASN A 165 9.45 7.61 -1.55
N ASN A 166 10.05 6.62 -2.22
CA ASN A 166 11.50 6.43 -2.27
C ASN A 166 12.19 7.58 -3.03
N ALA A 167 11.64 8.01 -4.18
CA ALA A 167 12.19 9.10 -4.96
C ALA A 167 12.27 10.42 -4.16
N PHE A 168 11.25 10.69 -3.35
CA PHE A 168 11.21 11.89 -2.51
C PHE A 168 11.82 11.70 -1.11
N GLY A 169 12.27 10.49 -0.77
CA GLY A 169 12.91 10.20 0.51
C GLY A 169 11.96 10.43 1.69
N LEU A 170 10.71 9.98 1.57
CA LEU A 170 9.72 10.18 2.64
C LEU A 170 9.99 9.21 3.79
N ASP A 171 10.18 9.78 4.97
CA ASP A 171 10.19 9.02 6.23
C ASP A 171 8.77 8.72 6.69
N PRO A 172 8.54 7.69 7.52
CA PRO A 172 7.25 7.41 8.12
C PRO A 172 6.61 8.66 8.76
N THR A 173 5.28 8.77 8.68
CA THR A 173 4.54 9.87 9.30
C THR A 173 4.40 9.61 10.79
N GLU A 174 4.77 10.58 11.60
CA GLU A 174 4.66 10.50 13.05
C GLU A 174 3.22 10.74 13.54
N PRO A 175 2.85 10.22 14.73
CA PRO A 175 1.57 10.55 15.36
C PRO A 175 1.38 12.06 15.49
N GLY A 176 0.20 12.58 15.15
CA GLY A 176 -0.11 14.02 15.22
C GLY A 176 0.57 14.89 14.17
N GLU A 177 1.44 14.33 13.32
CA GLU A 177 2.17 15.11 12.31
C GLU A 177 1.24 15.83 11.34
N GLY A 178 1.50 17.11 11.12
CA GLY A 178 0.82 17.94 10.13
C GLY A 178 -0.51 18.53 10.61
N VAL A 179 -0.97 18.23 11.83
CA VAL A 179 -2.26 18.70 12.33
C VAL A 179 -2.23 20.21 12.63
N ASP A 180 -1.12 20.70 13.20
CA ASP A 180 -0.96 22.10 13.62
C ASP A 180 -0.10 22.95 12.66
N THR A 181 0.06 22.53 11.40
CA THR A 181 0.95 23.20 10.41
C THR A 181 0.22 24.02 9.37
#